data_804b9b1cb15b63b86444b1e81c3b99bd
#
_entry.id   804b9b1cb15b63b86444b1e81c3b99bd
#
_cell.length_a   1.000
_cell.length_b   1.000
_cell.length_c   1.000
_cell.angle_alpha   90.00
_cell.angle_beta   90.00
_cell.angle_gamma   90.00
#
_symmetry.space_group_name_H-M   'P 1'
#
loop_
_entity.id
_entity.type
_entity.pdbx_description
1 polymer ?
#
loop_
_entity_poly.entity_id
_entity_poly.type
_entity_poly.pdbx_seq_one_letter_code
_entity_poly.pdbx_strand_id
1 'polypeptide(L)'
;MPYEMAAPPVGEAVMKGGGLGPYEPGEWSDDTQMTLCVARVAAAGIDLASPEGLDAVAEAFTAWLDGGATDVGIQTREVLTRAKQLEGRPHERLTRASEELHARTGLTAGNGALMRTPIVGLSALDDRESTARAARAIALLTHADPLAGDSAVLWSEAIRVAVTEGRLDLTAGLDLVTPANAGRWGDWVEAATGAEPGIFGNNGFTVTALQDAWAAITTTDRGDGSAMHLQRGLQAAVRAGHDTDTVAAIAGSLLGARYGASAVPTQWRRMVHGWPGLRAHDLVELAVSTSARGRRVGEWPSVASMGDAQIPALGIPHPIDPDIVLGTITDLGRVRELDVQAIVSLCALGLEDIPAAGMTAREHIEFWINEEDKEESNPHLDFVLDDASSALRQFRAEGKRVLVHCRQGIERTPAVALRYAVDLGVAPELAERSIRAALPGIRGGGRLWDVAAHGA
;
A
#
# COMPACT_ATOMS: atom_id res chain seq x y z
N MET A 1 4.59 6.75 13.96
CA MET A 1 3.66 7.13 15.04
C MET A 1 4.11 6.64 16.42
N PRO A 2 3.77 5.44 16.96
CA PRO A 2 4.06 5.12 18.36
C PRO A 2 5.55 5.01 18.71
N TYR A 3 6.42 5.06 17.72
CA TYR A 3 7.88 5.00 17.86
C TYR A 3 8.56 6.32 17.47
N GLU A 4 7.80 7.28 17.01
CA GLU A 4 8.28 8.59 16.65
C GLU A 4 8.87 9.31 17.86
N MET A 5 10.07 9.88 17.70
CA MET A 5 10.83 10.51 18.78
C MET A 5 11.06 9.62 20.03
N ALA A 6 10.78 8.32 19.92
CA ALA A 6 10.97 7.33 20.97
C ALA A 6 12.19 6.43 20.68
N ALA A 7 12.56 5.60 21.67
CA ALA A 7 13.56 4.55 21.42
C ALA A 7 13.02 3.54 20.39
N PRO A 8 13.88 3.05 19.49
CA PRO A 8 13.49 2.00 18.54
C PRO A 8 12.86 0.78 19.24
N PRO A 9 11.91 0.09 18.59
CA PRO A 9 11.28 -1.07 19.19
C PRO A 9 12.29 -2.19 19.46
N VAL A 10 12.15 -2.82 20.61
CA VAL A 10 12.82 -4.10 20.89
C VAL A 10 11.98 -5.19 20.22
N GLY A 11 12.51 -5.81 19.16
CA GLY A 11 11.77 -6.77 18.34
C GLY A 11 11.04 -6.12 17.15
N GLU A 12 9.89 -6.66 16.75
CA GLU A 12 9.09 -6.14 15.66
C GLU A 12 8.27 -4.91 16.08
N ALA A 13 8.23 -3.91 15.21
CA ALA A 13 7.31 -2.80 15.37
C ALA A 13 5.87 -3.28 15.12
N VAL A 14 4.95 -2.83 15.97
CA VAL A 14 3.53 -3.18 15.89
C VAL A 14 2.65 -1.92 15.83
N MET A 15 1.50 -2.02 15.21
CA MET A 15 0.54 -0.92 15.08
C MET A 15 -0.27 -0.76 16.38
N LYS A 16 0.35 -0.21 17.42
CA LYS A 16 -0.28 -0.08 18.76
C LYS A 16 -1.04 1.21 19.02
N GLY A 17 -1.03 2.14 18.03
CA GLY A 17 -1.60 3.48 18.18
C GLY A 17 -0.79 4.41 19.08
N GLY A 18 -1.27 5.63 19.31
CA GLY A 18 -0.53 6.69 20.02
C GLY A 18 0.48 7.40 19.11
N GLY A 19 1.53 7.95 19.67
CA GLY A 19 2.50 8.80 18.99
C GLY A 19 2.30 10.27 19.34
N LEU A 20 2.54 11.20 18.41
CA LEU A 20 2.34 12.63 18.64
C LEU A 20 0.84 13.04 18.67
N GLY A 21 -0.06 12.15 18.30
CA GLY A 21 -1.51 12.36 18.33
C GLY A 21 -2.28 11.19 18.96
N PRO A 22 -3.60 11.34 19.17
CA PRO A 22 -4.45 10.31 19.72
C PRO A 22 -4.86 9.26 18.67
N TYR A 23 -3.89 8.71 17.94
CA TYR A 23 -4.14 7.74 16.88
C TYR A 23 -4.55 6.39 17.41
N GLU A 24 -5.55 5.78 16.78
CA GLU A 24 -5.95 4.41 17.05
C GLU A 24 -4.95 3.39 16.47
N PRO A 25 -4.92 2.14 16.96
CA PRO A 25 -4.11 1.09 16.34
C PRO A 25 -4.47 0.89 14.86
N GLY A 26 -3.47 1.07 13.97
CA GLY A 26 -3.65 0.99 12.52
C GLY A 26 -4.11 2.30 11.85
N GLU A 27 -4.39 3.35 12.60
CA GLU A 27 -4.72 4.65 12.02
C GLU A 27 -3.47 5.32 11.43
N TRP A 28 -3.61 5.84 10.21
CA TRP A 28 -2.52 6.53 9.52
C TRP A 28 -2.45 8.03 9.84
N SER A 29 -1.23 8.56 9.76
CA SER A 29 -0.89 9.96 10.02
C SER A 29 -1.11 10.87 8.79
N ASP A 30 -0.62 12.11 8.92
CA ASP A 30 -0.65 13.13 7.89
C ASP A 30 0.09 12.70 6.60
N ASP A 31 1.11 11.83 6.68
CA ASP A 31 1.76 11.22 5.51
C ASP A 31 0.76 10.64 4.52
N THR A 32 -0.09 9.74 4.99
CA THR A 32 -1.13 9.12 4.17
C THR A 32 -2.29 10.08 3.91
N GLN A 33 -2.70 10.89 4.88
CA GLN A 33 -3.79 11.86 4.71
C GLN A 33 -3.49 12.87 3.61
N MET A 34 -2.27 13.42 3.56
CA MET A 34 -1.85 14.34 2.50
C MET A 34 -1.63 13.60 1.16
N THR A 35 -1.14 12.37 1.18
CA THR A 35 -1.08 11.51 -0.01
C THR A 35 -2.47 11.32 -0.62
N LEU A 36 -3.50 11.12 0.20
CA LEU A 36 -4.89 10.97 -0.26
C LEU A 36 -5.45 12.24 -0.90
N CYS A 37 -5.03 13.42 -0.46
CA CYS A 37 -5.38 14.68 -1.12
C CYS A 37 -4.88 14.70 -2.59
N VAL A 38 -3.67 14.22 -2.84
CA VAL A 38 -3.08 14.12 -4.19
C VAL A 38 -3.72 12.97 -4.97
N ALA A 39 -3.87 11.79 -4.34
CA ALA A 39 -4.38 10.58 -4.96
C ALA A 39 -5.79 10.77 -5.54
N ARG A 40 -6.68 11.46 -4.84
CA ARG A 40 -8.05 11.72 -5.30
C ARG A 40 -8.10 12.56 -6.57
N VAL A 41 -7.22 13.55 -6.69
CA VAL A 41 -7.12 14.38 -7.91
C VAL A 41 -6.57 13.54 -9.07
N ALA A 42 -5.52 12.76 -8.83
CA ALA A 42 -4.93 11.88 -9.82
C ALA A 42 -5.90 10.77 -10.27
N ALA A 43 -6.61 10.13 -9.33
CA ALA A 43 -7.60 9.09 -9.61
C ALA A 43 -8.81 9.61 -10.41
N ALA A 44 -9.11 10.91 -10.33
CA ALA A 44 -10.10 11.55 -11.20
C ALA A 44 -9.60 11.78 -12.62
N GLY A 45 -8.34 11.47 -12.94
CA GLY A 45 -7.73 11.65 -14.25
C GLY A 45 -7.28 13.07 -14.55
N ILE A 46 -7.21 13.92 -13.54
CA ILE A 46 -6.77 15.33 -13.68
C ILE A 46 -5.23 15.34 -13.73
N ASP A 47 -4.67 16.06 -14.71
CA ASP A 47 -3.22 16.24 -14.80
C ASP A 47 -2.72 17.04 -13.59
N LEU A 48 -1.92 16.40 -12.76
CA LEU A 48 -1.37 16.96 -11.52
C LEU A 48 -0.40 18.13 -11.75
N ALA A 49 0.17 18.28 -12.96
CA ALA A 49 1.04 19.40 -13.33
C ALA A 49 0.27 20.57 -13.94
N SER A 50 -1.01 20.38 -14.26
CA SER A 50 -1.86 21.45 -14.79
C SER A 50 -2.24 22.46 -13.70
N PRO A 51 -2.54 23.71 -14.05
CA PRO A 51 -3.06 24.68 -13.09
C PRO A 51 -4.32 24.21 -12.37
N GLU A 52 -5.19 23.46 -13.05
CA GLU A 52 -6.42 22.90 -12.51
C GLU A 52 -6.13 21.79 -11.48
N GLY A 53 -5.16 20.92 -11.81
CA GLY A 53 -4.73 19.85 -10.90
C GLY A 53 -4.05 20.40 -9.64
N LEU A 54 -3.18 21.40 -9.82
CA LEU A 54 -2.52 22.08 -8.70
C LEU A 54 -3.52 22.84 -7.82
N ASP A 55 -4.53 23.49 -8.40
CA ASP A 55 -5.61 24.11 -7.62
C ASP A 55 -6.38 23.08 -6.81
N ALA A 56 -6.78 21.97 -7.44
CA ALA A 56 -7.53 20.91 -6.75
C ALA A 56 -6.74 20.32 -5.59
N VAL A 57 -5.43 20.08 -5.75
CA VAL A 57 -4.57 19.61 -4.66
C VAL A 57 -4.42 20.67 -3.57
N ALA A 58 -4.24 21.94 -3.92
CA ALA A 58 -4.11 23.05 -2.97
C ALA A 58 -5.39 23.24 -2.14
N GLU A 59 -6.56 23.12 -2.78
CA GLU A 59 -7.86 23.13 -2.11
C GLU A 59 -8.02 21.92 -1.17
N ALA A 60 -7.61 20.72 -1.61
CA ALA A 60 -7.65 19.52 -0.79
C ALA A 60 -6.77 19.63 0.46
N PHE A 61 -5.55 20.18 0.35
CA PHE A 61 -4.67 20.44 1.50
C PHE A 61 -5.28 21.46 2.47
N THR A 62 -5.90 22.51 1.92
CA THR A 62 -6.55 23.53 2.76
C THR A 62 -7.76 22.94 3.50
N ALA A 63 -8.59 22.17 2.79
CA ALA A 63 -9.75 21.49 3.39
C ALA A 63 -9.34 20.45 4.44
N TRP A 64 -8.24 19.72 4.21
CA TRP A 64 -7.68 18.79 5.18
C TRP A 64 -7.28 19.50 6.49
N LEU A 65 -6.55 20.61 6.39
CA LEU A 65 -6.17 21.41 7.56
C LEU A 65 -7.41 21.96 8.30
N ASP A 66 -8.40 22.49 7.56
CA ASP A 66 -9.62 23.07 8.10
C ASP A 66 -10.55 22.02 8.70
N GLY A 67 -10.48 20.78 8.22
CA GLY A 67 -11.21 19.62 8.73
C GLY A 67 -10.70 19.10 10.08
N GLY A 68 -9.70 19.75 10.69
CA GLY A 68 -9.19 19.41 12.03
C GLY A 68 -8.09 18.36 12.01
N ALA A 69 -7.19 18.39 11.02
CA ALA A 69 -6.00 17.55 11.01
C ALA A 69 -5.24 17.66 12.33
N THR A 70 -5.01 16.54 13.01
CA THR A 70 -4.43 16.48 14.37
C THR A 70 -2.93 16.61 14.35
N ASP A 71 -2.28 16.01 13.37
CA ASP A 71 -0.86 16.11 13.13
C ASP A 71 -0.62 16.91 11.83
N VAL A 72 0.15 17.96 11.93
CA VAL A 72 0.48 18.82 10.79
C VAL A 72 1.89 19.36 10.99
N GLY A 73 2.80 19.01 10.10
CA GLY A 73 4.16 19.52 10.11
C GLY A 73 4.22 21.06 10.20
N ILE A 74 5.13 21.59 10.99
CA ILE A 74 5.24 23.04 11.30
C ILE A 74 5.24 23.88 10.02
N GLN A 75 6.09 23.53 9.05
CA GLN A 75 6.22 24.23 7.78
C GLN A 75 4.92 24.18 6.97
N THR A 76 4.31 23.01 6.84
CA THR A 76 3.04 22.83 6.12
C THR A 76 1.93 23.67 6.73
N ARG A 77 1.80 23.67 8.06
CA ARG A 77 0.81 24.48 8.79
C ARG A 77 1.02 25.97 8.54
N GLU A 78 2.26 26.44 8.59
CA GLU A 78 2.59 27.85 8.37
C GLU A 78 2.23 28.30 6.96
N VAL A 79 2.62 27.52 5.92
CA VAL A 79 2.33 27.83 4.53
C VAL A 79 0.82 27.83 4.25
N LEU A 80 0.09 26.79 4.68
CA LEU A 80 -1.36 26.70 4.50
C LEU A 80 -2.10 27.84 5.20
N THR A 81 -1.66 28.22 6.41
CA THR A 81 -2.25 29.34 7.16
C THR A 81 -1.98 30.68 6.48
N ARG A 82 -0.74 30.90 6.02
CA ARG A 82 -0.36 32.12 5.30
C ARG A 82 -1.10 32.26 3.97
N ALA A 83 -1.24 31.20 3.21
CA ALA A 83 -1.92 31.19 1.92
C ALA A 83 -3.39 31.66 2.00
N LYS A 84 -4.09 31.43 3.11
CA LYS A 84 -5.46 31.92 3.33
C LYS A 84 -5.58 33.44 3.35
N GLN A 85 -4.48 34.15 3.59
CA GLN A 85 -4.42 35.62 3.63
C GLN A 85 -4.02 36.23 2.29
N LEU A 86 -3.68 35.41 1.29
CA LEU A 86 -3.23 35.85 -0.05
C LEU A 86 -4.36 35.78 -1.04
N GLU A 87 -4.31 36.66 -2.06
CA GLU A 87 -5.22 36.66 -3.19
C GLU A 87 -4.63 35.85 -4.37
N GLY A 88 -5.47 35.31 -5.21
CA GLY A 88 -5.11 34.52 -6.39
C GLY A 88 -5.68 33.12 -6.36
N ARG A 89 -5.31 32.31 -7.36
CA ARG A 89 -5.69 30.90 -7.46
C ARG A 89 -5.14 30.10 -6.27
N PRO A 90 -5.79 29.00 -5.86
CA PRO A 90 -5.36 28.19 -4.71
C PRO A 90 -3.88 27.80 -4.75
N HIS A 91 -3.39 27.24 -5.86
CA HIS A 91 -1.98 26.84 -5.98
C HIS A 91 -1.03 28.04 -5.97
N GLU A 92 -1.39 29.18 -6.57
CA GLU A 92 -0.55 30.40 -6.59
C GLU A 92 -0.36 30.97 -5.18
N ARG A 93 -1.43 30.93 -4.36
CA ARG A 93 -1.39 31.36 -2.96
C ARG A 93 -0.45 30.49 -2.12
N LEU A 94 -0.52 29.16 -2.31
CA LEU A 94 0.36 28.21 -1.59
C LEU A 94 1.82 28.40 -2.03
N THR A 95 2.09 28.43 -3.32
CA THR A 95 3.44 28.62 -3.86
C THR A 95 4.05 29.91 -3.35
N ARG A 96 3.30 31.03 -3.41
CA ARG A 96 3.77 32.31 -2.88
C ARG A 96 4.06 32.27 -1.37
N ALA A 97 3.16 31.68 -0.58
CA ALA A 97 3.36 31.52 0.84
C ALA A 97 4.61 30.67 1.16
N SER A 98 4.85 29.62 0.38
CA SER A 98 6.03 28.75 0.48
C SER A 98 7.32 29.51 0.14
N GLU A 99 7.31 30.31 -0.94
CA GLU A 99 8.43 31.16 -1.35
C GLU A 99 8.73 32.27 -0.32
N GLU A 100 7.71 32.92 0.24
CA GLU A 100 7.85 33.90 1.30
C GLU A 100 8.53 33.30 2.55
N LEU A 101 8.14 32.08 2.91
CA LEU A 101 8.74 31.35 4.02
C LEU A 101 10.20 31.00 3.72
N HIS A 102 10.49 30.49 2.52
CA HIS A 102 11.84 30.16 2.09
C HIS A 102 12.76 31.39 2.08
N ALA A 103 12.30 32.50 1.50
CA ALA A 103 13.06 33.75 1.44
C ALA A 103 13.38 34.29 2.86
N ARG A 104 12.50 34.05 3.82
CA ARG A 104 12.68 34.51 5.20
C ARG A 104 13.61 33.61 6.02
N THR A 105 13.56 32.30 5.83
CA THR A 105 14.21 31.32 6.71
C THR A 105 15.38 30.57 6.06
N GLY A 106 15.35 30.37 4.76
CA GLY A 106 16.26 29.47 4.03
C GLY A 106 16.15 27.99 4.44
N LEU A 107 15.19 27.64 5.30
CA LEU A 107 15.03 26.30 5.90
C LEU A 107 13.67 25.72 5.55
N THR A 108 13.49 25.33 4.29
CA THR A 108 12.20 24.79 3.78
C THR A 108 12.34 23.47 3.04
N ALA A 109 13.40 22.72 3.31
CA ALA A 109 13.64 21.38 2.78
C ALA A 109 13.18 20.27 3.76
N GLY A 110 12.02 20.44 4.40
CA GLY A 110 11.41 19.41 5.23
C GLY A 110 10.99 18.18 4.41
N ASN A 111 10.85 17.03 5.09
CA ASN A 111 10.42 15.76 4.49
C ASN A 111 8.93 15.72 4.12
N GLY A 112 8.11 16.65 4.62
CA GLY A 112 6.65 16.71 4.41
C GLY A 112 6.20 16.84 2.95
N ALA A 113 7.08 17.25 2.02
CA ALA A 113 6.81 17.15 0.59
C ALA A 113 7.05 15.73 0.07
N LEU A 114 8.17 15.09 0.46
CA LEU A 114 8.56 13.77 -0.01
C LEU A 114 7.54 12.71 0.42
N MET A 115 7.05 12.74 1.66
CA MET A 115 6.13 11.74 2.21
C MET A 115 4.82 11.61 1.42
N ARG A 116 4.32 12.70 0.80
CA ARG A 116 3.00 12.76 0.14
C ARG A 116 3.03 12.70 -1.38
N THR A 117 4.22 12.79 -2.01
CA THR A 117 4.37 12.76 -3.47
C THR A 117 4.57 11.38 -4.11
N PRO A 118 4.79 10.28 -3.38
CA PRO A 118 4.99 8.96 -3.99
C PRO A 118 3.90 8.55 -4.96
N ILE A 119 2.63 8.85 -4.67
CA ILE A 119 1.48 8.53 -5.52
C ILE A 119 1.58 9.14 -6.94
N VAL A 120 2.33 10.23 -7.10
CA VAL A 120 2.57 10.87 -8.40
C VAL A 120 3.28 9.92 -9.36
N GLY A 121 4.14 9.03 -8.84
CA GLY A 121 4.81 7.99 -9.62
C GLY A 121 3.87 7.06 -10.39
N LEU A 122 2.59 6.99 -9.99
CA LEU A 122 1.55 6.22 -10.68
C LEU A 122 0.78 7.02 -11.73
N SER A 123 0.83 8.35 -11.69
CA SER A 123 -0.06 9.21 -12.49
C SER A 123 0.29 9.26 -13.99
N ALA A 124 1.54 8.95 -14.36
CA ALA A 124 2.02 9.00 -15.75
C ALA A 124 3.09 7.91 -16.00
N LEU A 125 2.72 6.64 -15.87
CA LEU A 125 3.62 5.49 -15.98
C LEU A 125 4.38 5.41 -17.32
N ASP A 126 3.82 5.95 -18.38
CA ASP A 126 4.37 6.00 -19.74
C ASP A 126 5.15 7.30 -20.07
N ASP A 127 5.18 8.28 -19.15
CA ASP A 127 5.82 9.58 -19.35
C ASP A 127 6.57 10.05 -18.09
N ARG A 128 7.87 9.76 -18.05
CA ARG A 128 8.74 10.10 -16.90
C ARG A 128 8.89 11.61 -16.70
N GLU A 129 8.87 12.39 -17.78
CA GLU A 129 8.98 13.86 -17.71
C GLU A 129 7.71 14.48 -17.09
N SER A 130 6.54 13.96 -17.45
CA SER A 130 5.28 14.38 -16.82
C SER A 130 5.24 14.00 -15.35
N THR A 131 5.68 12.79 -14.98
CA THR A 131 5.84 12.36 -13.57
C THR A 131 6.74 13.32 -12.80
N ALA A 132 7.93 13.65 -13.33
CA ALA A 132 8.88 14.55 -12.67
C ALA A 132 8.32 15.98 -12.50
N ARG A 133 7.68 16.52 -13.55
CA ARG A 133 7.03 17.86 -13.47
C ARG A 133 5.96 17.90 -12.40
N ALA A 134 5.08 16.88 -12.35
CA ALA A 134 4.00 16.81 -11.38
C ALA A 134 4.56 16.67 -9.94
N ALA A 135 5.52 15.77 -9.72
CA ALA A 135 6.14 15.57 -8.40
C ALA A 135 6.76 16.86 -7.88
N ARG A 136 7.55 17.54 -8.70
CA ARG A 136 8.16 18.83 -8.34
C ARG A 136 7.10 19.89 -8.02
N ALA A 137 6.08 20.04 -8.88
CA ALA A 137 5.05 21.05 -8.68
C ALA A 137 4.25 20.84 -7.40
N ILE A 138 3.86 19.59 -7.08
CA ILE A 138 3.15 19.24 -5.84
C ILE A 138 4.03 19.49 -4.60
N ALA A 139 5.33 19.16 -4.67
CA ALA A 139 6.26 19.42 -3.57
C ALA A 139 6.37 20.91 -3.26
N LEU A 140 6.55 21.73 -4.30
CA LEU A 140 6.78 23.17 -4.17
C LEU A 140 5.54 23.95 -3.71
N LEU A 141 4.35 23.37 -3.69
CA LEU A 141 3.17 24.02 -3.10
C LEU A 141 3.40 24.45 -1.65
N THR A 142 4.23 23.74 -0.88
CA THR A 142 4.50 24.03 0.52
C THR A 142 5.98 24.01 0.91
N HIS A 143 6.86 23.53 0.02
CA HIS A 143 8.29 23.34 0.30
C HIS A 143 9.11 23.93 -0.85
N ALA A 144 9.40 25.23 -0.78
CA ALA A 144 10.04 25.98 -1.88
C ALA A 144 11.53 25.67 -2.08
N ASP A 145 12.17 24.95 -1.15
CA ASP A 145 13.57 24.54 -1.33
C ASP A 145 13.70 23.58 -2.53
N PRO A 146 14.64 23.82 -3.46
CA PRO A 146 14.85 22.92 -4.60
C PRO A 146 15.09 21.45 -4.21
N LEU A 147 15.70 21.18 -3.05
CA LEU A 147 15.94 19.81 -2.57
C LEU A 147 14.64 19.06 -2.26
N ALA A 148 13.59 19.76 -1.80
CA ALA A 148 12.29 19.14 -1.59
C ALA A 148 11.63 18.72 -2.92
N GLY A 149 11.75 19.56 -3.96
CA GLY A 149 11.31 19.21 -5.31
C GLY A 149 12.11 18.06 -5.92
N ASP A 150 13.42 18.07 -5.75
CA ASP A 150 14.32 17.04 -6.29
C ASP A 150 14.09 15.68 -5.62
N SER A 151 13.93 15.62 -4.29
CA SER A 151 13.63 14.37 -3.58
C SER A 151 12.30 13.75 -4.03
N ALA A 152 11.28 14.58 -4.23
CA ALA A 152 9.99 14.14 -4.76
C ALA A 152 10.10 13.56 -6.18
N VAL A 153 10.91 14.18 -7.04
CA VAL A 153 11.19 13.70 -8.40
C VAL A 153 11.90 12.34 -8.37
N LEU A 154 12.98 12.21 -7.59
CA LEU A 154 13.73 10.96 -7.47
C LEU A 154 12.85 9.80 -7.01
N TRP A 155 12.04 10.05 -5.96
CA TRP A 155 11.20 9.00 -5.41
C TRP A 155 10.04 8.62 -6.31
N SER A 156 9.39 9.61 -6.95
CA SER A 156 8.30 9.33 -7.90
C SER A 156 8.78 8.60 -9.14
N GLU A 157 9.99 8.90 -9.65
CA GLU A 157 10.56 8.16 -10.78
C GLU A 157 10.96 6.74 -10.36
N ALA A 158 11.53 6.54 -9.15
CA ALA A 158 11.82 5.21 -8.64
C ALA A 158 10.54 4.35 -8.51
N ILE A 159 9.42 4.95 -8.09
CA ILE A 159 8.10 4.28 -8.04
C ILE A 159 7.63 3.92 -9.44
N ARG A 160 7.72 4.84 -10.41
CA ARG A 160 7.36 4.56 -11.81
C ARG A 160 8.16 3.37 -12.35
N VAL A 161 9.47 3.34 -12.14
CA VAL A 161 10.38 2.25 -12.53
C VAL A 161 10.02 0.94 -11.80
N ALA A 162 9.72 1.00 -10.51
CA ALA A 162 9.32 -0.18 -9.76
C ALA A 162 8.04 -0.82 -10.30
N VAL A 163 7.07 -0.01 -10.73
CA VAL A 163 5.81 -0.50 -11.31
C VAL A 163 5.99 -1.00 -12.75
N THR A 164 6.75 -0.27 -13.57
CA THR A 164 6.85 -0.58 -15.01
C THR A 164 7.92 -1.62 -15.35
N GLU A 165 8.98 -1.69 -14.54
CA GLU A 165 10.17 -2.52 -14.82
C GLU A 165 10.43 -3.57 -13.72
N GLY A 166 9.70 -3.51 -12.61
CA GLY A 166 9.85 -4.46 -11.51
C GLY A 166 11.19 -4.38 -10.78
N ARG A 167 11.86 -3.22 -10.77
CA ARG A 167 13.17 -3.02 -10.11
C ARG A 167 13.16 -1.82 -9.17
N LEU A 168 13.97 -1.89 -8.13
CA LEU A 168 14.21 -0.79 -7.20
C LEU A 168 15.44 -0.01 -7.67
N ASP A 169 15.26 1.23 -8.12
CA ASP A 169 16.34 2.04 -8.65
C ASP A 169 16.09 3.53 -8.39
N LEU A 170 16.73 4.05 -7.36
CA LEU A 170 16.64 5.47 -7.01
C LEU A 170 17.51 6.36 -7.92
N THR A 171 18.46 5.78 -8.64
CA THR A 171 19.34 6.54 -9.55
C THR A 171 18.66 6.88 -10.88
N ALA A 172 17.54 6.20 -11.21
CA ALA A 172 16.80 6.39 -12.46
C ALA A 172 16.30 7.82 -12.67
N GLY A 173 16.15 8.62 -11.61
CA GLY A 173 15.67 10.01 -11.66
C GLY A 173 16.77 11.07 -11.62
N LEU A 174 18.07 10.72 -11.55
CA LEU A 174 19.16 11.68 -11.38
C LEU A 174 19.29 12.71 -12.50
N ASP A 175 18.90 12.38 -13.71
CA ASP A 175 18.87 13.27 -14.84
C ASP A 175 17.65 14.22 -14.86
N LEU A 176 16.64 13.96 -14.00
CA LEU A 176 15.40 14.75 -13.88
C LEU A 176 15.45 15.77 -12.74
N VAL A 177 16.42 15.68 -11.85
CA VAL A 177 16.58 16.66 -10.76
C VAL A 177 17.18 17.97 -11.26
N THR A 178 17.20 18.97 -10.39
CA THR A 178 17.86 20.25 -10.68
C THR A 178 19.34 20.01 -11.06
N PRO A 179 19.82 20.42 -12.23
CA PRO A 179 21.17 20.09 -12.71
C PRO A 179 22.29 20.43 -11.73
N ALA A 180 22.16 21.54 -11.00
CA ALA A 180 23.14 21.96 -9.99
C ALA A 180 23.21 21.00 -8.77
N ASN A 181 22.18 20.17 -8.56
CA ASN A 181 22.08 19.24 -7.43
C ASN A 181 22.37 17.78 -7.83
N ALA A 182 22.38 17.45 -9.12
CA ALA A 182 22.45 16.07 -9.60
C ALA A 182 23.65 15.28 -9.03
N GLY A 183 24.86 15.89 -9.02
CA GLY A 183 26.04 15.25 -8.45
C GLY A 183 25.89 14.97 -6.95
N ARG A 184 25.40 15.94 -6.19
CA ARG A 184 25.13 15.77 -4.74
C ARG A 184 24.10 14.68 -4.44
N TRP A 185 23.03 14.60 -5.26
CA TRP A 185 22.04 13.54 -5.12
C TRP A 185 22.63 12.18 -5.42
N GLY A 186 23.50 12.06 -6.44
CA GLY A 186 24.25 10.83 -6.70
C GLY A 186 25.07 10.38 -5.50
N ASP A 187 25.85 11.28 -4.91
CA ASP A 187 26.68 11.00 -3.73
C ASP A 187 25.83 10.58 -2.51
N TRP A 188 24.70 11.23 -2.28
CA TRP A 188 23.79 10.91 -1.17
C TRP A 188 23.09 9.56 -1.35
N VAL A 189 22.68 9.23 -2.57
CA VAL A 189 22.08 7.93 -2.88
C VAL A 189 23.11 6.82 -2.74
N GLU A 190 24.32 7.03 -3.25
CA GLU A 190 25.43 6.07 -3.09
C GLU A 190 25.76 5.83 -1.61
N ALA A 191 25.86 6.89 -0.82
CA ALA A 191 26.15 6.81 0.62
C ALA A 191 25.04 6.07 1.40
N ALA A 192 23.80 6.12 0.94
CA ALA A 192 22.67 5.45 1.59
C ALA A 192 22.52 3.97 1.15
N THR A 193 23.05 3.61 -0.02
CA THR A 193 22.91 2.26 -0.56
C THR A 193 23.69 1.25 0.30
N GLY A 194 22.97 0.33 0.96
CA GLY A 194 23.52 -0.68 1.85
C GLY A 194 23.98 -0.14 3.22
N ALA A 195 23.77 1.14 3.51
CA ALA A 195 24.07 1.71 4.81
C ALA A 195 23.03 1.33 5.87
N GLU A 196 23.43 1.36 7.14
CA GLU A 196 22.48 1.15 8.25
C GLU A 196 21.51 2.32 8.34
N PRO A 197 20.18 2.10 8.40
CA PRO A 197 19.20 3.17 8.60
C PRO A 197 19.44 3.91 9.94
N GLY A 198 19.20 5.24 9.94
CA GLY A 198 19.33 6.08 11.14
C GLY A 198 20.71 6.69 11.34
N ILE A 199 21.71 6.40 10.49
CA ILE A 199 23.05 7.01 10.62
C ILE A 199 23.13 8.42 10.03
N PHE A 200 22.13 8.84 9.24
CA PHE A 200 22.16 10.13 8.52
C PHE A 200 21.71 11.33 9.35
N GLY A 201 21.34 11.11 10.61
CA GLY A 201 20.95 12.15 11.56
C GLY A 201 19.45 12.43 11.56
N ASN A 202 19.06 13.70 11.77
CA ASN A 202 17.65 14.07 11.85
C ASN A 202 16.95 13.96 10.49
N ASN A 203 16.04 13.00 10.38
CA ASN A 203 15.29 12.69 9.16
C ASN A 203 14.01 13.55 8.97
N GLY A 204 13.82 14.61 9.72
CA GLY A 204 12.91 15.70 9.36
C GLY A 204 13.36 16.52 8.15
N PHE A 205 14.62 16.38 7.71
CA PHE A 205 15.17 16.94 6.49
C PHE A 205 14.97 15.96 5.31
N THR A 206 14.51 16.48 4.16
CA THR A 206 14.11 15.63 3.02
C THR A 206 15.22 14.71 2.50
N VAL A 207 16.49 15.16 2.54
CA VAL A 207 17.63 14.36 2.09
C VAL A 207 17.87 13.17 3.02
N THR A 208 17.93 13.41 4.32
CA THR A 208 18.18 12.34 5.31
C THR A 208 16.99 11.41 5.44
N ALA A 209 15.75 11.89 5.27
CA ALA A 209 14.57 11.03 5.19
C ALA A 209 14.62 10.08 3.97
N LEU A 210 15.01 10.59 2.79
CA LEU A 210 15.21 9.79 1.59
C LEU A 210 16.34 8.77 1.79
N GLN A 211 17.46 9.19 2.41
CA GLN A 211 18.60 8.32 2.69
C GLN A 211 18.21 7.18 3.66
N ASP A 212 17.50 7.48 4.75
CA ASP A 212 17.07 6.46 5.71
C ASP A 212 16.07 5.48 5.09
N ALA A 213 15.13 5.97 4.27
CA ALA A 213 14.17 5.12 3.56
C ALA A 213 14.88 4.21 2.54
N TRP A 214 15.84 4.74 1.77
CA TRP A 214 16.62 3.97 0.80
C TRP A 214 17.56 2.97 1.47
N ALA A 215 18.21 3.34 2.57
CA ALA A 215 19.03 2.46 3.38
C ALA A 215 18.21 1.30 3.94
N ALA A 216 17.00 1.57 4.48
CA ALA A 216 16.10 0.53 4.99
C ALA A 216 15.69 -0.47 3.91
N ILE A 217 15.48 0.00 2.68
CA ILE A 217 15.18 -0.85 1.53
C ILE A 217 16.39 -1.70 1.17
N THR A 218 17.54 -1.08 0.94
CA THR A 218 18.71 -1.76 0.36
C THR A 218 19.42 -2.71 1.32
N THR A 219 19.42 -2.44 2.64
CA THR A 219 20.00 -3.35 3.65
C THR A 219 19.13 -4.58 3.91
N THR A 220 17.85 -4.51 3.61
CA THR A 220 16.91 -5.63 3.86
C THR A 220 16.61 -6.47 2.63
N ASP A 221 17.09 -6.06 1.46
CA ASP A 221 17.01 -6.85 0.24
C ASP A 221 18.00 -8.03 0.32
N ARG A 222 17.46 -9.24 0.24
CA ARG A 222 18.25 -10.49 0.25
C ARG A 222 18.54 -11.00 -1.16
N GLY A 223 18.08 -10.31 -2.20
CA GLY A 223 18.19 -10.75 -3.58
C GLY A 223 17.35 -11.99 -3.92
N ASP A 224 16.44 -12.37 -3.03
CA ASP A 224 15.56 -13.55 -3.17
C ASP A 224 14.24 -13.24 -3.92
N GLY A 225 13.99 -11.97 -4.25
CA GLY A 225 12.75 -11.51 -4.89
C GLY A 225 11.49 -11.66 -4.01
N SER A 226 11.65 -12.08 -2.77
CA SER A 226 10.54 -12.38 -1.86
C SER A 226 9.78 -11.12 -1.44
N ALA A 227 8.43 -11.17 -1.45
CA ALA A 227 7.55 -10.12 -0.94
C ALA A 227 7.75 -9.82 0.55
N MET A 228 8.36 -10.73 1.31
CA MET A 228 8.79 -10.47 2.70
C MET A 228 9.77 -9.29 2.82
N HIS A 229 10.39 -8.86 1.72
CA HIS A 229 11.22 -7.67 1.69
C HIS A 229 10.44 -6.41 2.11
N LEU A 230 9.15 -6.29 1.72
CA LEU A 230 8.30 -5.18 2.16
C LEU A 230 8.22 -5.10 3.69
N GLN A 231 7.97 -6.23 4.36
CA GLN A 231 7.90 -6.25 5.82
C GLN A 231 9.25 -5.92 6.46
N ARG A 232 10.33 -6.54 5.98
CA ARG A 232 11.70 -6.30 6.47
C ARG A 232 12.10 -4.84 6.31
N GLY A 233 11.84 -4.24 5.14
CA GLY A 233 12.15 -2.84 4.85
C GLY A 233 11.39 -1.87 5.75
N LEU A 234 10.09 -2.08 5.95
CA LEU A 234 9.28 -1.26 6.86
C LEU A 234 9.76 -1.38 8.31
N GLN A 235 10.09 -2.59 8.79
CA GLN A 235 10.65 -2.79 10.11
C GLN A 235 12.00 -2.08 10.28
N ALA A 236 12.85 -2.05 9.24
CA ALA A 236 14.11 -1.33 9.24
C ALA A 236 13.90 0.20 9.24
N ALA A 237 12.96 0.71 8.43
CA ALA A 237 12.60 2.11 8.37
C ALA A 237 12.13 2.65 9.74
N VAL A 238 11.27 1.89 10.46
CA VAL A 238 10.86 2.27 11.82
C VAL A 238 12.04 2.28 12.80
N ARG A 239 13.04 1.41 12.62
CA ARG A 239 14.24 1.38 13.47
C ARG A 239 15.21 2.53 13.21
N ALA A 240 15.09 3.27 12.12
CA ALA A 240 15.89 4.46 11.84
C ALA A 240 15.74 5.52 12.96
N GLY A 241 14.60 5.52 13.67
CA GLY A 241 14.35 6.47 14.76
C GLY A 241 13.89 7.84 14.26
N HIS A 242 13.76 8.78 15.18
CA HIS A 242 13.27 10.15 14.92
C HIS A 242 11.87 10.16 14.30
N ASP A 243 11.72 10.61 13.07
CA ASP A 243 10.47 10.69 12.30
C ASP A 243 10.19 9.35 11.59
N THR A 244 9.79 8.36 12.38
CA THR A 244 9.73 6.96 11.96
C THR A 244 8.58 6.64 11.03
N ASP A 245 7.45 7.30 11.16
CA ASP A 245 6.28 7.09 10.30
C ASP A 245 6.50 7.69 8.92
N THR A 246 7.08 8.89 8.84
CA THR A 246 7.45 9.48 7.55
C THR A 246 8.47 8.63 6.79
N VAL A 247 9.55 8.17 7.45
CA VAL A 247 10.54 7.29 6.80
C VAL A 247 9.90 5.97 6.35
N ALA A 248 9.03 5.38 7.18
CA ALA A 248 8.32 4.15 6.83
C ALA A 248 7.28 4.36 5.71
N ALA A 249 6.58 5.51 5.67
CA ALA A 249 5.66 5.84 4.58
C ALA A 249 6.41 6.01 3.24
N ILE A 250 7.55 6.70 3.25
CA ILE A 250 8.42 6.85 2.07
C ILE A 250 8.89 5.46 1.60
N ALA A 251 9.55 4.67 2.47
CA ALA A 251 10.05 3.34 2.11
C ALA A 251 8.93 2.40 1.65
N GLY A 252 7.80 2.39 2.37
CA GLY A 252 6.64 1.56 2.08
C GLY A 252 6.00 1.86 0.73
N SER A 253 6.02 3.12 0.29
CA SER A 253 5.49 3.50 -1.01
C SER A 253 6.26 2.87 -2.17
N LEU A 254 7.60 2.83 -2.09
CA LEU A 254 8.44 2.22 -3.12
C LEU A 254 8.40 0.69 -3.06
N LEU A 255 8.42 0.11 -1.86
CA LEU A 255 8.27 -1.34 -1.68
C LEU A 255 6.88 -1.82 -2.12
N GLY A 256 5.83 -1.05 -1.82
CA GLY A 256 4.48 -1.33 -2.30
C GLY A 256 4.35 -1.26 -3.82
N ALA A 257 5.03 -0.32 -4.46
CA ALA A 257 5.11 -0.23 -5.92
C ALA A 257 5.83 -1.44 -6.54
N ARG A 258 6.88 -1.95 -5.88
CA ARG A 258 7.65 -3.11 -6.35
C ARG A 258 6.90 -4.43 -6.19
N TYR A 259 6.23 -4.64 -5.05
CA TYR A 259 5.65 -5.94 -4.68
C TYR A 259 4.14 -6.01 -4.80
N GLY A 260 3.47 -4.86 -4.94
CA GLY A 260 2.02 -4.76 -5.08
C GLY A 260 1.24 -4.93 -3.76
N ALA A 261 -0.06 -4.74 -3.82
CA ALA A 261 -0.95 -4.79 -2.65
C ALA A 261 -0.97 -6.17 -1.96
N SER A 262 -0.73 -7.25 -2.71
CA SER A 262 -0.70 -8.61 -2.17
C SER A 262 0.50 -8.89 -1.25
N ALA A 263 1.55 -8.04 -1.29
CA ALA A 263 2.70 -8.15 -0.39
C ALA A 263 2.47 -7.51 0.98
N VAL A 264 1.38 -6.76 1.15
CA VAL A 264 1.01 -6.19 2.45
C VAL A 264 0.31 -7.27 3.28
N PRO A 265 0.87 -7.68 4.44
CA PRO A 265 0.29 -8.76 5.23
C PRO A 265 -1.16 -8.49 5.62
N THR A 266 -1.98 -9.53 5.62
CA THR A 266 -3.38 -9.46 6.02
C THR A 266 -3.58 -8.84 7.39
N GLN A 267 -2.76 -9.19 8.36
CA GLN A 267 -2.84 -8.60 9.70
C GLN A 267 -2.72 -7.07 9.68
N TRP A 268 -1.97 -6.49 8.75
CA TRP A 268 -1.86 -5.03 8.59
C TRP A 268 -3.06 -4.49 7.80
N ARG A 269 -3.44 -5.14 6.70
CA ARG A 269 -4.60 -4.72 5.88
C ARG A 269 -5.90 -4.67 6.67
N ARG A 270 -6.10 -5.58 7.62
CA ARG A 270 -7.26 -5.59 8.54
C ARG A 270 -7.28 -4.39 9.49
N MET A 271 -6.11 -3.86 9.84
CA MET A 271 -5.98 -2.80 10.84
C MET A 271 -5.96 -1.41 10.24
N VAL A 272 -5.30 -1.20 9.09
CA VAL A 272 -5.10 0.14 8.54
C VAL A 272 -6.41 0.85 8.20
N HIS A 273 -6.54 2.07 8.68
CA HIS A 273 -7.68 2.96 8.48
C HIS A 273 -7.29 4.39 8.81
N GLY A 274 -8.12 5.35 8.46
CA GLY A 274 -7.91 6.74 8.87
C GLY A 274 -8.69 7.74 8.03
N TRP A 275 -8.39 9.01 8.23
CA TRP A 275 -9.04 10.11 7.51
C TRP A 275 -8.96 9.89 5.99
N PRO A 276 -10.04 10.15 5.28
CA PRO A 276 -11.38 10.57 5.65
C PRO A 276 -12.39 9.41 5.82
N GLY A 277 -12.00 8.38 6.55
CA GLY A 277 -12.84 7.19 6.81
C GLY A 277 -12.55 6.04 5.84
N LEU A 278 -11.36 6.02 5.22
CA LEU A 278 -10.94 4.98 4.29
C LEU A 278 -10.21 3.83 4.99
N ARG A 279 -10.06 2.71 4.28
CA ARG A 279 -9.36 1.49 4.68
C ARG A 279 -8.45 0.98 3.57
N ALA A 280 -7.75 -0.13 3.82
CA ALA A 280 -6.78 -0.71 2.88
C ALA A 280 -7.34 -0.91 1.47
N HIS A 281 -8.58 -1.41 1.34
CA HIS A 281 -9.22 -1.66 0.05
C HIS A 281 -9.39 -0.36 -0.77
N ASP A 282 -9.84 0.71 -0.12
CA ASP A 282 -10.02 2.03 -0.76
C ASP A 282 -8.70 2.60 -1.27
N LEU A 283 -7.57 2.34 -0.55
CA LEU A 283 -6.24 2.77 -0.98
C LEU A 283 -5.80 2.03 -2.26
N VAL A 284 -6.10 0.74 -2.36
CA VAL A 284 -5.81 -0.06 -3.55
C VAL A 284 -6.60 0.49 -4.75
N GLU A 285 -7.89 0.79 -4.58
CA GLU A 285 -8.72 1.38 -5.62
C GLU A 285 -8.17 2.71 -6.11
N LEU A 286 -7.78 3.61 -5.19
CA LEU A 286 -7.18 4.89 -5.54
C LEU A 286 -5.88 4.73 -6.32
N ALA A 287 -5.03 3.77 -5.94
CA ALA A 287 -3.78 3.49 -6.64
C ALA A 287 -4.04 2.98 -8.07
N VAL A 288 -4.99 2.04 -8.23
CA VAL A 288 -5.38 1.50 -9.55
C VAL A 288 -6.01 2.61 -10.41
N SER A 289 -6.92 3.40 -9.86
CA SER A 289 -7.56 4.51 -10.58
C SER A 289 -6.55 5.59 -11.00
N THR A 290 -5.56 5.88 -10.15
CA THR A 290 -4.45 6.79 -10.47
C THR A 290 -3.63 6.27 -11.65
N SER A 291 -3.22 5.00 -11.63
CA SER A 291 -2.45 4.38 -12.72
C SER A 291 -3.21 4.35 -14.04
N ALA A 292 -4.51 4.25 -13.97
CA ALA A 292 -5.42 4.30 -15.13
C ALA A 292 -5.77 5.71 -15.59
N ARG A 293 -5.29 6.76 -14.92
CA ARG A 293 -5.62 8.17 -15.23
C ARG A 293 -7.14 8.43 -15.26
N GLY A 294 -7.86 7.95 -14.25
CA GLY A 294 -9.31 8.07 -14.15
C GLY A 294 -10.10 7.36 -15.25
N ARG A 295 -9.43 6.68 -16.18
CA ARG A 295 -10.12 5.78 -17.09
C ARG A 295 -10.66 4.62 -16.28
N ARG A 296 -11.91 4.23 -16.50
CA ARG A 296 -12.42 2.97 -15.94
C ARG A 296 -11.50 1.84 -16.39
N VAL A 297 -10.75 1.28 -15.46
CA VAL A 297 -10.05 0.02 -15.65
C VAL A 297 -11.12 -1.05 -15.53
N GLY A 298 -11.83 -1.34 -16.62
CA GLY A 298 -12.93 -2.27 -16.59
C GLY A 298 -13.96 -1.99 -15.48
N GLU A 299 -15.06 -2.66 -15.48
CA GLU A 299 -15.85 -2.73 -14.26
C GLU A 299 -15.05 -3.60 -13.27
N TRP A 300 -14.84 -3.12 -12.06
CA TRP A 300 -14.36 -3.99 -10.98
C TRP A 300 -15.26 -5.23 -10.97
N PRO A 301 -14.68 -6.45 -10.95
CA PRO A 301 -15.49 -7.65 -10.92
C PRO A 301 -16.46 -7.55 -9.73
N SER A 302 -17.73 -7.63 -9.98
CA SER A 302 -18.76 -7.67 -8.93
C SER A 302 -19.44 -9.03 -8.92
N VAL A 303 -20.05 -9.39 -7.80
CA VAL A 303 -20.90 -10.58 -7.72
C VAL A 303 -22.00 -10.50 -8.78
N ALA A 304 -22.57 -9.34 -9.00
CA ALA A 304 -23.58 -9.09 -10.02
C ALA A 304 -23.03 -9.31 -11.45
N SER A 305 -21.83 -8.79 -11.75
CA SER A 305 -21.22 -8.97 -13.08
C SER A 305 -20.72 -10.40 -13.36
N MET A 306 -20.42 -11.17 -12.30
CA MET A 306 -20.04 -12.57 -12.39
C MET A 306 -21.23 -13.52 -12.40
N GLY A 307 -22.43 -13.03 -12.06
CA GLY A 307 -23.64 -13.83 -11.82
C GLY A 307 -24.35 -14.37 -13.05
N ASP A 308 -23.97 -13.95 -14.27
CA ASP A 308 -24.57 -14.48 -15.50
C ASP A 308 -24.17 -15.95 -15.81
N ALA A 309 -23.10 -16.45 -15.21
CA ALA A 309 -22.83 -17.87 -15.16
C ALA A 309 -23.49 -18.44 -13.90
N GLN A 310 -24.41 -19.37 -14.04
CA GLN A 310 -25.02 -20.11 -12.92
C GLN A 310 -23.94 -20.93 -12.18
N ILE A 311 -23.17 -20.24 -11.32
CA ILE A 311 -22.16 -20.91 -10.48
C ILE A 311 -22.90 -21.46 -9.27
N PRO A 312 -22.92 -22.81 -9.10
CA PRO A 312 -23.58 -23.40 -7.95
C PRO A 312 -22.88 -23.04 -6.65
N ALA A 313 -23.65 -22.82 -5.59
CA ALA A 313 -23.11 -22.73 -4.24
C ALA A 313 -22.48 -24.07 -3.83
N LEU A 314 -21.44 -24.02 -3.01
CA LEU A 314 -20.77 -25.19 -2.44
C LEU A 314 -21.11 -25.33 -0.95
N GLY A 315 -20.64 -24.39 -0.10
CA GLY A 315 -20.89 -24.42 1.33
C GLY A 315 -20.37 -25.67 2.04
N ILE A 316 -19.26 -26.26 1.61
CA ILE A 316 -18.75 -27.55 2.09
C ILE A 316 -17.77 -27.30 3.25
N PRO A 317 -17.92 -28.00 4.42
CA PRO A 317 -16.94 -27.92 5.48
C PRO A 317 -15.56 -28.43 5.03
N HIS A 318 -14.49 -27.74 5.45
CA HIS A 318 -13.12 -28.21 5.26
C HIS A 318 -12.90 -29.53 6.02
N PRO A 319 -12.27 -30.56 5.38
CA PRO A 319 -12.20 -31.90 5.96
C PRO A 319 -11.35 -32.00 7.24
N ILE A 320 -10.48 -31.04 7.51
CA ILE A 320 -9.61 -31.02 8.70
C ILE A 320 -10.15 -30.04 9.77
N ASP A 321 -10.73 -28.91 9.38
CA ASP A 321 -11.32 -27.91 10.25
C ASP A 321 -12.73 -27.56 9.77
N PRO A 322 -13.80 -28.16 10.32
CA PRO A 322 -15.17 -27.97 9.84
C PRO A 322 -15.72 -26.55 9.95
N ASP A 323 -15.06 -25.68 10.72
CA ASP A 323 -15.41 -24.28 10.83
C ASP A 323 -14.78 -23.38 9.73
N ILE A 324 -14.00 -23.98 8.84
CA ILE A 324 -13.68 -23.40 7.55
C ILE A 324 -14.68 -23.94 6.52
N VAL A 325 -15.38 -23.05 5.85
CA VAL A 325 -16.37 -23.39 4.80
C VAL A 325 -15.75 -23.13 3.43
N LEU A 326 -15.66 -24.15 2.60
CA LEU A 326 -15.16 -24.05 1.23
C LEU A 326 -16.31 -23.67 0.30
N GLY A 327 -16.17 -22.56 -0.41
CA GLY A 327 -17.25 -21.97 -1.17
C GLY A 327 -16.89 -21.48 -2.57
N THR A 328 -17.91 -20.97 -3.21
CA THR A 328 -17.87 -20.22 -4.48
C THR A 328 -18.34 -18.79 -4.25
N ILE A 329 -18.27 -17.96 -5.28
CA ILE A 329 -18.80 -16.57 -5.21
C ILE A 329 -20.29 -16.53 -4.82
N THR A 330 -21.07 -17.54 -5.18
CA THR A 330 -22.50 -17.64 -4.85
C THR A 330 -22.73 -17.77 -3.34
N ASP A 331 -21.78 -18.34 -2.59
CA ASP A 331 -21.88 -18.49 -1.13
C ASP A 331 -21.76 -17.17 -0.38
N LEU A 332 -21.28 -16.08 -1.01
CA LEU A 332 -21.32 -14.74 -0.45
C LEU A 332 -22.75 -14.27 -0.10
N GLY A 333 -23.74 -14.69 -0.89
CA GLY A 333 -25.14 -14.43 -0.59
C GLY A 333 -25.71 -15.26 0.55
N ARG A 334 -24.99 -16.30 1.01
CA ARG A 334 -25.43 -17.29 2.00
C ARG A 334 -24.71 -17.20 3.35
N VAL A 335 -24.01 -16.11 3.60
CA VAL A 335 -23.21 -15.90 4.81
C VAL A 335 -23.99 -16.21 6.09
N ARG A 336 -25.25 -15.76 6.19
CA ARG A 336 -26.13 -16.01 7.35
C ARG A 336 -26.56 -17.47 7.45
N GLU A 337 -26.87 -18.10 6.32
CA GLU A 337 -27.27 -19.52 6.25
C GLU A 337 -26.12 -20.43 6.67
N LEU A 338 -24.90 -20.10 6.25
CA LEU A 338 -23.67 -20.84 6.57
C LEU A 338 -23.14 -20.54 7.97
N ASP A 339 -23.73 -19.59 8.70
CA ASP A 339 -23.30 -19.14 10.02
C ASP A 339 -21.83 -18.74 10.08
N VAL A 340 -21.33 -18.03 9.05
CA VAL A 340 -19.94 -17.55 9.00
C VAL A 340 -19.81 -16.13 9.54
N GLN A 341 -18.70 -15.85 10.22
CA GLN A 341 -18.39 -14.57 10.85
C GLN A 341 -17.17 -13.89 10.21
N ALA A 342 -16.51 -14.56 9.24
CA ALA A 342 -15.42 -13.96 8.47
C ALA A 342 -15.35 -14.56 7.08
N ILE A 343 -14.78 -13.80 6.13
CA ILE A 343 -14.67 -14.20 4.72
C ILE A 343 -13.24 -13.97 4.24
N VAL A 344 -12.74 -14.94 3.48
CA VAL A 344 -11.49 -14.87 2.72
C VAL A 344 -11.83 -15.08 1.24
N SER A 345 -11.82 -14.00 0.47
CA SER A 345 -12.04 -14.02 -0.97
C SER A 345 -10.72 -14.18 -1.71
N LEU A 346 -10.62 -15.16 -2.61
CA LEU A 346 -9.41 -15.49 -3.37
C LEU A 346 -9.48 -15.00 -4.83
N CYS A 347 -10.32 -14.02 -5.09
CA CYS A 347 -10.46 -13.36 -6.39
C CYS A 347 -10.83 -11.91 -6.16
N ALA A 348 -10.47 -11.04 -7.11
CA ALA A 348 -10.85 -9.64 -7.08
C ALA A 348 -12.38 -9.49 -7.07
N LEU A 349 -12.87 -8.67 -6.17
CA LEU A 349 -14.27 -8.28 -6.04
C LEU A 349 -14.41 -6.76 -6.15
N GLY A 350 -15.59 -6.30 -6.54
CA GLY A 350 -15.91 -4.87 -6.54
C GLY A 350 -16.13 -4.31 -5.13
N LEU A 351 -16.02 -2.99 -4.99
CA LEU A 351 -16.26 -2.28 -3.74
C LEU A 351 -17.64 -2.55 -3.13
N GLU A 352 -18.63 -2.80 -3.99
CA GLU A 352 -19.99 -3.11 -3.59
C GLU A 352 -20.13 -4.47 -2.89
N ASP A 353 -19.17 -5.36 -3.10
CA ASP A 353 -19.14 -6.71 -2.54
C ASP A 353 -18.23 -6.84 -1.31
N ILE A 354 -17.46 -5.80 -0.98
CA ILE A 354 -16.53 -5.76 0.17
C ILE A 354 -16.79 -4.55 1.05
N PRO A 355 -17.17 -4.74 2.32
CA PRO A 355 -17.47 -6.03 2.95
C PRO A 355 -18.80 -6.60 2.51
N ALA A 356 -18.90 -7.94 2.45
CA ALA A 356 -20.15 -8.62 2.18
C ALA A 356 -21.22 -8.28 3.24
N ALA A 357 -22.48 -8.40 2.87
CA ALA A 357 -23.60 -8.01 3.74
C ALA A 357 -23.55 -8.71 5.11
N GLY A 358 -23.43 -7.91 6.16
CA GLY A 358 -23.34 -8.36 7.54
C GLY A 358 -21.92 -8.56 8.05
N MET A 359 -20.89 -8.28 7.25
CA MET A 359 -19.48 -8.28 7.65
C MET A 359 -18.95 -6.85 7.83
N THR A 360 -17.92 -6.71 8.62
CA THR A 360 -17.09 -5.50 8.66
C THR A 360 -15.90 -5.65 7.74
N ALA A 361 -15.23 -4.56 7.39
CA ALA A 361 -14.00 -4.58 6.61
C ALA A 361 -12.82 -5.33 7.29
N ARG A 362 -12.91 -5.57 8.60
CA ARG A 362 -11.93 -6.39 9.35
C ARG A 362 -12.21 -7.89 9.24
N GLU A 363 -13.42 -8.26 8.82
CA GLU A 363 -13.91 -9.64 8.75
C GLU A 363 -13.99 -10.14 7.32
N HIS A 364 -13.90 -9.28 6.32
CA HIS A 364 -13.85 -9.66 4.91
C HIS A 364 -12.52 -9.24 4.30
N ILE A 365 -11.71 -10.21 3.89
CA ILE A 365 -10.37 -9.99 3.33
C ILE A 365 -10.29 -10.59 1.94
N GLU A 366 -9.59 -9.90 1.08
CA GLU A 366 -9.42 -10.27 -0.31
C GLU A 366 -7.96 -10.59 -0.64
N PHE A 367 -7.76 -11.60 -1.46
CA PHE A 367 -6.49 -11.98 -2.07
C PHE A 367 -6.69 -12.09 -3.58
N TRP A 368 -5.90 -11.37 -4.34
CA TRP A 368 -5.98 -11.43 -5.80
C TRP A 368 -5.07 -12.52 -6.35
N ILE A 369 -5.55 -13.74 -6.32
CA ILE A 369 -4.88 -14.88 -6.95
C ILE A 369 -5.43 -15.03 -8.37
N ASN A 370 -4.54 -14.93 -9.37
CA ASN A 370 -4.90 -15.11 -10.76
C ASN A 370 -5.07 -16.61 -11.07
N GLU A 371 -6.03 -16.96 -11.96
CA GLU A 371 -6.25 -18.34 -12.40
C GLU A 371 -5.18 -18.82 -13.40
N GLU A 372 -4.42 -17.91 -14.01
CA GLU A 372 -3.34 -18.31 -14.91
C GLU A 372 -2.19 -18.94 -14.14
N ASP A 373 -1.81 -20.15 -14.57
CA ASP A 373 -0.71 -20.94 -13.97
C ASP A 373 0.66 -20.49 -14.49
N LYS A 374 0.89 -19.16 -14.47
CA LYS A 374 2.14 -18.53 -14.89
C LYS A 374 2.76 -17.75 -13.73
N GLU A 375 4.07 -17.74 -13.70
CA GLU A 375 4.81 -17.00 -12.67
C GLU A 375 4.54 -15.49 -12.75
N GLU A 376 4.48 -14.92 -13.95
CA GLU A 376 4.23 -13.51 -14.16
C GLU A 376 2.84 -13.08 -13.67
N SER A 377 1.86 -14.00 -13.68
CA SER A 377 0.49 -13.72 -13.22
C SER A 377 0.35 -13.77 -11.70
N ASN A 378 1.23 -14.51 -11.02
CA ASN A 378 1.26 -14.65 -9.56
C ASN A 378 2.72 -14.65 -9.06
N PRO A 379 3.46 -13.55 -9.16
CA PRO A 379 4.92 -13.52 -8.89
C PRO A 379 5.27 -13.82 -7.43
N HIS A 380 4.33 -13.64 -6.49
CA HIS A 380 4.51 -13.85 -5.05
C HIS A 380 3.58 -14.92 -4.49
N LEU A 381 3.32 -15.96 -5.28
CA LEU A 381 2.28 -16.95 -4.97
C LEU A 381 2.47 -17.64 -3.62
N ASP A 382 3.69 -18.03 -3.27
CA ASP A 382 3.98 -18.68 -1.98
C ASP A 382 3.63 -17.75 -0.80
N PHE A 383 4.10 -16.51 -0.84
CA PHE A 383 3.75 -15.50 0.15
C PHE A 383 2.23 -15.29 0.27
N VAL A 384 1.52 -15.20 -0.85
CA VAL A 384 0.07 -14.97 -0.87
C VAL A 384 -0.70 -16.16 -0.30
N LEU A 385 -0.26 -17.38 -0.59
CA LEU A 385 -0.87 -18.59 -0.02
C LEU A 385 -0.60 -18.72 1.48
N ASP A 386 0.62 -18.39 1.93
CA ASP A 386 0.96 -18.32 3.36
C ASP A 386 0.13 -17.30 4.10
N ASP A 387 -0.02 -16.09 3.54
CA ASP A 387 -0.80 -15.02 4.15
C ASP A 387 -2.29 -15.35 4.17
N ALA A 388 -2.84 -15.98 3.11
CA ALA A 388 -4.22 -16.46 3.08
C ALA A 388 -4.47 -17.55 4.13
N SER A 389 -3.56 -18.52 4.25
CA SER A 389 -3.64 -19.55 5.29
C SER A 389 -3.50 -18.94 6.69
N SER A 390 -2.60 -17.98 6.86
CA SER A 390 -2.44 -17.24 8.12
C SER A 390 -3.71 -16.47 8.49
N ALA A 391 -4.38 -15.85 7.53
CA ALA A 391 -5.67 -15.19 7.74
C ALA A 391 -6.74 -16.16 8.27
N LEU A 392 -6.84 -17.35 7.67
CA LEU A 392 -7.75 -18.39 8.15
C LEU A 392 -7.42 -18.78 9.60
N ARG A 393 -6.14 -19.03 9.93
CA ARG A 393 -5.69 -19.36 11.28
C ARG A 393 -6.01 -18.25 12.29
N GLN A 394 -5.83 -16.98 11.91
CA GLN A 394 -6.15 -15.84 12.77
C GLN A 394 -7.66 -15.77 13.07
N PHE A 395 -8.51 -15.87 12.05
CA PHE A 395 -9.95 -15.89 12.26
C PHE A 395 -10.40 -17.09 13.10
N ARG A 396 -9.79 -18.26 12.90
CA ARG A 396 -10.08 -19.44 13.74
C ARG A 396 -9.64 -19.24 15.20
N ALA A 397 -8.50 -18.58 15.42
CA ALA A 397 -8.06 -18.22 16.76
C ALA A 397 -8.99 -17.18 17.45
N GLU A 398 -9.66 -16.35 16.67
CA GLU A 398 -10.73 -15.45 17.14
C GLU A 398 -12.07 -16.20 17.39
N GLY A 399 -12.13 -17.50 17.17
CA GLY A 399 -13.33 -18.33 17.34
C GLY A 399 -14.36 -18.20 16.22
N LYS A 400 -13.99 -17.62 15.08
CA LYS A 400 -14.88 -17.36 13.94
C LYS A 400 -14.97 -18.56 12.99
N ARG A 401 -16.17 -18.82 12.48
CA ARG A 401 -16.40 -19.69 11.34
C ARG A 401 -16.14 -18.88 10.07
N VAL A 402 -15.36 -19.42 9.12
CA VAL A 402 -14.80 -18.65 7.99
C VAL A 402 -15.23 -19.23 6.66
N LEU A 403 -15.78 -18.40 5.76
CA LEU A 403 -15.95 -18.76 4.36
C LEU A 403 -14.67 -18.44 3.61
N VAL A 404 -14.06 -19.43 2.97
CA VAL A 404 -13.00 -19.23 1.97
C VAL A 404 -13.55 -19.58 0.60
N HIS A 405 -13.48 -18.65 -0.34
CA HIS A 405 -14.05 -18.83 -1.66
C HIS A 405 -13.22 -18.19 -2.78
N CYS A 406 -13.35 -18.72 -3.97
CA CYS A 406 -13.00 -18.05 -5.22
C CYS A 406 -14.24 -17.98 -6.12
N ARG A 407 -14.07 -17.74 -7.41
CA ARG A 407 -15.22 -17.68 -8.31
C ARG A 407 -15.99 -19.01 -8.36
N GLN A 408 -15.32 -20.11 -8.70
CA GLN A 408 -15.94 -21.43 -8.98
C GLN A 408 -15.68 -22.50 -7.93
N GLY A 409 -14.76 -22.28 -6.99
CA GLY A 409 -14.41 -23.28 -5.98
C GLY A 409 -13.56 -24.45 -6.48
N ILE A 410 -13.02 -24.41 -7.71
CA ILE A 410 -12.35 -25.56 -8.34
C ILE A 410 -10.81 -25.50 -8.36
N GLU A 411 -10.19 -24.35 -8.14
CA GLU A 411 -8.72 -24.18 -8.15
C GLU A 411 -8.22 -23.46 -6.90
N ARG A 412 -8.48 -22.15 -6.75
CA ARG A 412 -7.93 -21.30 -5.67
C ARG A 412 -8.45 -21.70 -4.28
N THR A 413 -9.76 -21.92 -4.15
CA THR A 413 -10.36 -22.38 -2.88
C THR A 413 -9.74 -23.68 -2.40
N PRO A 414 -9.66 -24.76 -3.19
CA PRO A 414 -9.04 -26.01 -2.74
C PRO A 414 -7.52 -25.89 -2.53
N ALA A 415 -6.80 -25.02 -3.27
CA ALA A 415 -5.37 -24.81 -3.05
C ALA A 415 -5.11 -24.13 -1.69
N VAL A 416 -5.86 -23.09 -1.35
CA VAL A 416 -5.73 -22.45 -0.02
C VAL A 416 -6.19 -23.39 1.09
N ALA A 417 -7.22 -24.22 0.86
CA ALA A 417 -7.61 -25.27 1.81
C ALA A 417 -6.48 -26.29 2.04
N LEU A 418 -5.79 -26.69 0.96
CA LEU A 418 -4.62 -27.57 1.06
C LEU A 418 -3.50 -26.95 1.88
N ARG A 419 -3.11 -25.69 1.56
CA ARG A 419 -2.08 -24.96 2.31
C ARG A 419 -2.44 -24.85 3.78
N TYR A 420 -3.68 -24.49 4.10
CA TYR A 420 -4.16 -24.42 5.48
C TYR A 420 -4.01 -25.75 6.22
N ALA A 421 -4.37 -26.87 5.60
CA ALA A 421 -4.21 -28.19 6.22
C ALA A 421 -2.74 -28.54 6.47
N VAL A 422 -1.86 -28.24 5.50
CA VAL A 422 -0.40 -28.45 5.64
C VAL A 422 0.17 -27.61 6.77
N ASP A 423 -0.23 -26.33 6.86
CA ASP A 423 0.20 -25.43 7.94
C ASP A 423 -0.31 -25.82 9.35
N LEU A 424 -1.38 -26.62 9.40
CA LEU A 424 -1.83 -27.28 10.64
C LEU A 424 -1.03 -28.55 10.97
N GLY A 425 -0.03 -28.91 10.17
CA GLY A 425 0.83 -30.07 10.36
C GLY A 425 0.32 -31.38 9.73
N VAL A 426 -0.69 -31.31 8.87
CA VAL A 426 -1.16 -32.49 8.11
C VAL A 426 -0.17 -32.76 6.99
N ALA A 427 0.25 -34.02 6.82
CA ALA A 427 1.14 -34.40 5.72
C ALA A 427 0.49 -34.05 4.36
N PRO A 428 1.24 -33.46 3.40
CA PRO A 428 0.71 -32.97 2.13
C PRO A 428 -0.14 -33.98 1.38
N GLU A 429 0.30 -35.25 1.29
CA GLU A 429 -0.42 -36.30 0.57
C GLU A 429 -1.74 -36.69 1.26
N LEU A 430 -1.81 -36.57 2.59
CA LEU A 430 -3.05 -36.80 3.35
C LEU A 430 -4.01 -35.61 3.18
N ALA A 431 -3.49 -34.38 3.27
CA ALA A 431 -4.25 -33.16 3.06
C ALA A 431 -4.85 -33.15 1.64
N GLU A 432 -4.06 -33.45 0.62
CA GLU A 432 -4.50 -33.55 -0.77
C GLU A 432 -5.62 -34.58 -0.94
N ARG A 433 -5.45 -35.80 -0.46
CA ARG A 433 -6.49 -36.84 -0.53
C ARG A 433 -7.78 -36.41 0.15
N SER A 434 -7.69 -35.76 1.31
CA SER A 434 -8.86 -35.31 2.06
C SER A 434 -9.61 -34.20 1.33
N ILE A 435 -8.90 -33.22 0.76
CA ILE A 435 -9.50 -32.11 -0.03
C ILE A 435 -10.14 -32.66 -1.31
N ARG A 436 -9.47 -33.57 -2.04
CA ARG A 436 -10.04 -34.21 -3.25
C ARG A 436 -11.28 -35.03 -2.95
N ALA A 437 -11.34 -35.70 -1.81
CA ALA A 437 -12.51 -36.44 -1.37
C ALA A 437 -13.69 -35.53 -1.03
N ALA A 438 -13.43 -34.37 -0.41
CA ALA A 438 -14.45 -33.38 -0.08
C ALA A 438 -14.94 -32.61 -1.33
N LEU A 439 -14.07 -32.38 -2.31
CA LEU A 439 -14.32 -31.57 -3.50
C LEU A 439 -13.98 -32.37 -4.80
N PRO A 440 -14.80 -33.33 -5.22
CA PRO A 440 -14.44 -34.24 -6.33
C PRO A 440 -14.33 -33.56 -7.69
N GLY A 441 -14.79 -32.32 -7.84
CA GLY A 441 -14.75 -31.55 -9.10
C GLY A 441 -13.53 -30.61 -9.26
N ILE A 442 -12.53 -30.69 -8.37
CA ILE A 442 -11.39 -29.76 -8.40
C ILE A 442 -10.35 -30.10 -9.48
N ARG A 443 -9.67 -29.08 -9.96
CA ARG A 443 -8.48 -29.19 -10.82
C ARG A 443 -7.22 -29.19 -9.93
N GLY A 444 -6.99 -30.22 -9.16
CA GLY A 444 -5.80 -30.29 -8.29
C GLY A 444 -4.55 -30.60 -9.11
N GLY A 445 -3.81 -29.59 -9.53
CA GLY A 445 -2.56 -29.70 -10.28
C GLY A 445 -2.02 -28.33 -10.69
N GLY A 446 -0.80 -28.33 -11.25
CA GLY A 446 -0.10 -27.10 -11.65
C GLY A 446 0.54 -26.34 -10.50
N ARG A 447 1.20 -25.21 -10.82
CA ARG A 447 2.01 -24.43 -9.90
C ARG A 447 1.25 -24.00 -8.64
N LEU A 448 0.00 -23.56 -8.76
CA LEU A 448 -0.83 -23.15 -7.62
C LEU A 448 -0.99 -24.29 -6.61
N TRP A 449 -1.23 -25.50 -7.09
CA TRP A 449 -1.40 -26.67 -6.26
C TRP A 449 -0.08 -27.16 -5.65
N ASP A 450 0.99 -27.16 -6.45
CA ASP A 450 2.32 -27.61 -6.01
C ASP A 450 2.88 -26.69 -4.92
N VAL A 451 2.76 -25.36 -5.11
CA VAL A 451 3.16 -24.38 -4.10
C VAL A 451 2.28 -24.47 -2.84
N ALA A 452 0.99 -24.75 -2.98
CA ALA A 452 0.11 -24.95 -1.83
C ALA A 452 0.50 -26.18 -0.98
N ALA A 453 0.98 -27.25 -1.63
CA ALA A 453 1.37 -28.48 -0.97
C ALA A 453 2.77 -28.43 -0.32
N HIS A 454 3.73 -27.74 -0.95
CA HIS A 454 5.14 -27.90 -0.61
C HIS A 454 5.89 -26.57 -0.34
N GLY A 455 5.25 -25.43 -0.59
CA GLY A 455 5.92 -24.13 -0.64
C GLY A 455 6.66 -23.92 -1.97
N ALA A 456 7.34 -22.76 -2.12
CA ALA A 456 8.14 -22.43 -3.29
C ALA A 456 9.56 -23.00 -3.18
#